data_5762f79714714bb76dc8ff36d1c19677
#
_entry.id   5762f79714714bb76dc8ff36d1c19677
#
_cell.length_a   1.000
_cell.length_b   1.000
_cell.length_c   1.000
_cell.angle_alpha   90.00
_cell.angle_beta   90.00
_cell.angle_gamma   90.00
#
_symmetry.space_group_name_H-M   'P 1'
#
loop_
_entity.id
_entity.type
_entity.pdbx_description
1 polymer ?
#
loop_
_entity_poly.entity_id
_entity_poly.type
_entity_poly.pdbx_seq_one_letter_code
_entity_poly.pdbx_strand_id
1 'polypeptide(L)'
;MTRNYKSEVVKVKLSTKGRYGLKAMFELALNEASETPMPLKYIAEKHGLSEQYLEQIFAILKKSNLVKSVRGAQGGYLLSKSSSLITVGSVLRALEGPMAPADCVIESDSDCENSEFCVTQVVWRKIKDSIDSVIDSVTLEDMVNDHNIKGGQIDIKEM
;
A
#
# COMPACT_ATOMS: atom_id res chain seq x y z
N MET A 1 -22.08 36.04 -18.07
CA MET A 1 -20.99 35.06 -18.35
C MET A 1 -20.97 34.01 -17.25
N THR A 2 -21.64 32.92 -17.47
CA THR A 2 -21.64 31.79 -16.55
C THR A 2 -20.39 30.96 -16.83
N ARG A 3 -19.38 31.01 -15.95
CA ARG A 3 -18.26 30.07 -15.94
C ARG A 3 -18.80 28.71 -15.54
N ASN A 4 -18.89 27.83 -16.53
CA ASN A 4 -19.05 26.39 -16.28
C ASN A 4 -17.83 25.88 -15.52
N TYR A 5 -17.92 25.80 -14.20
CA TYR A 5 -17.05 24.98 -13.41
C TYR A 5 -17.44 23.51 -13.69
N LYS A 6 -16.79 22.89 -14.67
CA LYS A 6 -16.67 21.43 -14.65
C LYS A 6 -15.90 21.12 -13.37
N SER A 7 -16.60 20.63 -12.37
CA SER A 7 -16.00 20.06 -11.19
C SER A 7 -15.19 18.84 -11.64
N GLU A 8 -13.91 19.03 -11.93
CA GLU A 8 -12.96 17.92 -11.90
C GLU A 8 -12.95 17.44 -10.46
N VAL A 9 -13.63 16.32 -10.23
CA VAL A 9 -13.57 15.62 -8.96
C VAL A 9 -12.12 15.16 -8.82
N VAL A 10 -11.34 15.88 -8.05
CA VAL A 10 -9.99 15.47 -7.64
C VAL A 10 -10.19 14.24 -6.77
N LYS A 11 -10.20 13.08 -7.41
CA LYS A 11 -10.17 11.81 -6.71
C LYS A 11 -8.77 11.63 -6.12
N VAL A 12 -8.65 11.63 -4.80
CA VAL A 12 -7.45 11.07 -4.14
C VAL A 12 -7.40 9.61 -4.54
N LYS A 13 -6.62 9.30 -5.56
CA LYS A 13 -6.59 7.99 -6.19
C LYS A 13 -5.22 7.37 -5.95
N LEU A 14 -5.19 6.31 -5.15
CA LEU A 14 -4.03 5.43 -5.12
C LEU A 14 -3.76 4.88 -6.52
N SER A 15 -2.51 4.84 -6.94
CA SER A 15 -2.14 4.28 -8.23
C SER A 15 -2.48 2.79 -8.30
N THR A 16 -2.56 2.26 -9.50
CA THR A 16 -2.71 0.82 -9.72
C THR A 16 -1.56 0.04 -9.06
N LYS A 17 -0.35 0.59 -9.12
CA LYS A 17 0.84 0.00 -8.49
C LYS A 17 0.70 -0.13 -6.97
N GLY A 18 0.26 0.91 -6.28
CA GLY A 18 0.04 0.88 -4.83
C GLY A 18 -1.05 -0.10 -4.42
N ARG A 19 -2.18 -0.11 -5.14
CA ARG A 19 -3.30 -1.03 -4.86
C ARG A 19 -2.92 -2.50 -5.08
N TYR A 20 -2.26 -2.82 -6.18
CA TYR A 20 -1.85 -4.21 -6.46
C TYR A 20 -0.66 -4.64 -5.61
N GLY A 21 0.26 -3.72 -5.30
CA GLY A 21 1.35 -4.00 -4.37
C GLY A 21 0.85 -4.35 -2.97
N LEU A 22 -0.14 -3.62 -2.46
CA LEU A 22 -0.75 -3.94 -1.17
C LEU A 22 -1.49 -5.29 -1.21
N LYS A 23 -2.20 -5.61 -2.28
CA LYS A 23 -2.82 -6.94 -2.46
C LYS A 23 -1.79 -8.06 -2.48
N ALA A 24 -0.69 -7.88 -3.20
CA ALA A 24 0.39 -8.87 -3.26
C ALA A 24 1.07 -9.07 -1.90
N MET A 25 1.30 -8.00 -1.14
CA MET A 25 1.82 -8.10 0.23
C MET A 25 0.85 -8.81 1.17
N PHE A 26 -0.44 -8.59 1.01
CA PHE A 26 -1.48 -9.32 1.74
C PHE A 26 -1.46 -10.83 1.44
N GLU A 27 -1.26 -11.24 0.17
CA GLU A 27 -1.11 -12.66 -0.18
C GLU A 27 0.09 -13.30 0.51
N LEU A 28 1.23 -12.59 0.57
CA LEU A 28 2.40 -13.07 1.33
C LEU A 28 2.09 -13.19 2.82
N ALA A 29 1.33 -12.26 3.40
CA ALA A 29 0.94 -12.30 4.80
C ALA A 29 0.00 -13.48 5.11
N LEU A 30 -0.95 -13.79 4.23
CA LEU A 30 -1.80 -14.99 4.35
C LEU A 30 -1.00 -16.29 4.36
N ASN A 31 0.13 -16.30 3.66
CA ASN A 31 1.01 -17.46 3.53
C ASN A 31 2.14 -17.49 4.57
N GLU A 32 2.23 -16.50 5.46
CA GLU A 32 3.36 -16.35 6.39
C GLU A 32 3.60 -17.59 7.25
N ALA A 33 2.53 -18.19 7.77
CA ALA A 33 2.61 -19.35 8.64
C ALA A 33 3.19 -20.62 7.95
N SER A 34 3.13 -20.69 6.63
CA SER A 34 3.68 -21.83 5.88
C SER A 34 5.20 -21.78 5.73
N GLU A 35 5.80 -20.61 5.91
CA GLU A 35 7.22 -20.32 5.69
C GLU A 35 7.74 -20.71 4.28
N THR A 36 6.82 -21.05 3.35
CA THR A 36 7.17 -21.42 1.97
C THR A 36 7.14 -20.20 1.06
N PRO A 37 8.16 -20.04 0.18
CA PRO A 37 8.18 -18.94 -0.76
C PRO A 37 6.97 -19.00 -1.72
N MET A 38 6.36 -17.85 -1.98
CA MET A 38 5.24 -17.73 -2.90
C MET A 38 5.73 -17.26 -4.27
N PRO A 39 5.51 -18.05 -5.34
CA PRO A 39 5.87 -17.63 -6.69
C PRO A 39 5.02 -16.46 -7.17
N LEU A 40 5.60 -15.50 -7.90
CA LEU A 40 4.86 -14.38 -8.49
C LEU A 40 3.76 -14.83 -9.46
N LYS A 41 3.98 -15.95 -10.15
CA LYS A 41 3.00 -16.54 -11.03
C LYS A 41 1.66 -16.81 -10.32
N TYR A 42 1.70 -17.34 -9.10
CA TYR A 42 0.50 -17.58 -8.30
C TYR A 42 -0.27 -16.29 -8.01
N ILE A 43 0.45 -15.24 -7.61
CA ILE A 43 -0.16 -13.92 -7.32
C ILE A 43 -0.71 -13.31 -8.60
N ALA A 44 0.03 -13.42 -9.72
CA ALA A 44 -0.36 -12.92 -11.03
C ALA A 44 -1.69 -13.56 -11.50
N GLU A 45 -1.77 -14.87 -11.47
CA GLU A 45 -2.97 -15.63 -11.85
C GLU A 45 -4.17 -15.28 -10.97
N LYS A 46 -3.96 -15.21 -9.64
CA LYS A 46 -5.02 -14.91 -8.67
C LYS A 46 -5.63 -13.53 -8.86
N HIS A 47 -4.83 -12.54 -9.24
CA HIS A 47 -5.27 -11.14 -9.37
C HIS A 47 -5.41 -10.67 -10.81
N GLY A 48 -5.23 -11.54 -11.81
CA GLY A 48 -5.33 -11.19 -13.23
C GLY A 48 -4.27 -10.19 -13.67
N LEU A 49 -3.05 -10.31 -13.16
CA LEU A 49 -1.92 -9.41 -13.45
C LEU A 49 -0.86 -10.14 -14.28
N SER A 50 -0.02 -9.39 -15.01
CA SER A 50 1.17 -9.96 -15.63
C SER A 50 2.27 -10.19 -14.60
N GLU A 51 3.02 -11.28 -14.74
CA GLU A 51 4.20 -11.54 -13.88
C GLU A 51 5.23 -10.41 -14.00
N GLN A 52 5.46 -9.91 -15.22
CA GLN A 52 6.39 -8.81 -15.47
C GLN A 52 6.01 -7.54 -14.69
N TYR A 53 4.73 -7.24 -14.57
CA TYR A 53 4.27 -6.10 -13.78
C TYR A 53 4.51 -6.32 -12.28
N LEU A 54 4.24 -7.53 -11.79
CA LEU A 54 4.53 -7.89 -10.40
C LEU A 54 6.03 -7.88 -10.11
N GLU A 55 6.88 -8.33 -11.04
CA GLU A 55 8.34 -8.24 -10.87
C GLU A 55 8.80 -6.79 -10.62
N GLN A 56 8.24 -5.81 -11.33
CA GLN A 56 8.54 -4.39 -11.11
C GLN A 56 8.11 -3.94 -9.70
N ILE A 57 6.91 -4.32 -9.25
CA ILE A 57 6.42 -4.01 -7.91
C ILE A 57 7.33 -4.66 -6.85
N PHE A 58 7.64 -5.95 -7.00
CA PHE A 58 8.46 -6.69 -6.04
C PHE A 58 9.92 -6.24 -6.01
N ALA A 59 10.46 -5.73 -7.11
CA ALA A 59 11.78 -5.10 -7.12
C ALA A 59 11.82 -3.87 -6.18
N ILE A 60 10.76 -3.04 -6.18
CA ILE A 60 10.66 -1.89 -5.29
C ILE A 60 10.48 -2.35 -3.83
N LEU A 61 9.58 -3.29 -3.57
CA LEU A 61 9.31 -3.82 -2.23
C LEU A 61 10.56 -4.48 -1.63
N LYS A 62 11.35 -5.18 -2.45
CA LYS A 62 12.62 -5.78 -2.04
C LYS A 62 13.66 -4.71 -1.69
N LYS A 63 13.78 -3.65 -2.52
CA LYS A 63 14.67 -2.52 -2.25
C LYS A 63 14.31 -1.82 -0.95
N SER A 64 13.03 -1.76 -0.60
CA SER A 64 12.51 -1.20 0.65
C SER A 64 12.55 -2.18 1.83
N ASN A 65 13.18 -3.36 1.65
CA ASN A 65 13.30 -4.38 2.68
C ASN A 65 11.95 -4.85 3.27
N LEU A 66 10.91 -4.92 2.44
CA LEU A 66 9.59 -5.44 2.83
C LEU A 66 9.41 -6.90 2.42
N VAL A 67 10.12 -7.35 1.39
CA VAL A 67 10.13 -8.74 0.92
C VAL A 67 11.56 -9.22 0.69
N LYS A 68 11.74 -10.53 0.76
CA LYS A 68 12.98 -11.24 0.39
C LYS A 68 12.68 -12.29 -0.68
N SER A 69 13.60 -12.47 -1.62
CA SER A 69 13.49 -13.48 -2.68
C SER A 69 14.24 -14.75 -2.31
N VAL A 70 13.65 -15.89 -2.62
CA VAL A 70 14.27 -17.21 -2.50
C VAL A 70 14.45 -17.78 -3.90
N ARG A 71 15.67 -18.19 -4.23
CA ARG A 71 16.02 -18.78 -5.52
C ARG A 71 15.75 -20.29 -5.54
N GLY A 72 15.60 -20.85 -6.73
CA GLY A 72 15.47 -22.29 -6.97
C GLY A 72 14.14 -22.68 -7.61
N ALA A 73 13.96 -23.98 -7.85
CA ALA A 73 12.75 -24.51 -8.49
C ALA A 73 11.49 -24.28 -7.66
N GLN A 74 11.61 -24.19 -6.34
CA GLN A 74 10.54 -23.84 -5.41
C GLN A 74 10.76 -22.45 -4.80
N GLY A 75 11.35 -21.55 -5.56
CA GLY A 75 11.61 -20.17 -5.17
C GLY A 75 10.36 -19.30 -5.26
N GLY A 76 10.53 -18.07 -4.83
CA GLY A 76 9.48 -17.07 -4.80
C GLY A 76 9.84 -15.97 -3.82
N TYR A 77 8.83 -15.39 -3.20
CA TYR A 77 9.00 -14.30 -2.25
C TYR A 77 8.38 -14.64 -0.89
N LEU A 78 9.00 -14.09 0.13
CA LEU A 78 8.54 -14.11 1.52
C LEU A 78 8.52 -12.67 2.06
N LEU A 79 7.77 -12.41 3.11
CA LEU A 79 7.93 -11.19 3.89
C LEU A 79 9.34 -11.16 4.49
N SER A 80 9.96 -9.99 4.57
CA SER A 80 11.28 -9.82 5.18
C SER A 80 11.26 -9.80 6.71
N LYS A 81 10.08 -9.54 7.27
CA LYS A 81 9.77 -9.48 8.70
C LYS A 81 8.31 -9.86 8.93
N SER A 82 7.92 -10.08 10.19
CA SER A 82 6.54 -10.44 10.52
C SER A 82 5.51 -9.45 9.97
N SER A 83 4.37 -9.97 9.53
CA SER A 83 3.23 -9.17 9.05
C SER A 83 2.73 -8.16 10.08
N SER A 84 2.90 -8.45 11.37
CA SER A 84 2.60 -7.53 12.49
C SER A 84 3.49 -6.28 12.54
N LEU A 85 4.66 -6.32 11.87
CA LEU A 85 5.64 -5.23 11.80
C LEU A 85 5.62 -4.48 10.46
N ILE A 86 4.75 -4.88 9.54
CA ILE A 86 4.60 -4.23 8.24
C ILE A 86 3.26 -3.51 8.19
N THR A 87 3.30 -2.18 8.22
CA THR A 87 2.10 -1.36 8.10
C THR A 87 1.70 -1.15 6.64
N VAL A 88 0.42 -0.89 6.41
CA VAL A 88 -0.09 -0.45 5.09
C VAL A 88 0.67 0.79 4.62
N GLY A 89 0.97 1.72 5.55
CA GLY A 89 1.76 2.92 5.26
C GLY A 89 3.15 2.61 4.74
N SER A 90 3.87 1.63 5.31
CA SER A 90 5.19 1.24 4.84
C SER A 90 5.17 0.70 3.40
N VAL A 91 4.14 -0.07 3.04
CA VAL A 91 3.95 -0.61 1.69
C VAL A 91 3.61 0.50 0.70
N LEU A 92 2.63 1.34 1.02
CA LEU A 92 2.19 2.42 0.14
C LEU A 92 3.30 3.45 -0.10
N ARG A 93 4.02 3.87 0.94
CA ARG A 93 5.15 4.82 0.79
C ARG A 93 6.30 4.23 -0.03
N ALA A 94 6.56 2.93 0.06
CA ALA A 94 7.55 2.28 -0.79
C ALA A 94 7.19 2.36 -2.28
N LEU A 95 5.91 2.21 -2.61
CA LEU A 95 5.42 2.13 -3.99
C LEU A 95 5.03 3.49 -4.59
N GLU A 96 4.44 4.36 -3.79
CA GLU A 96 3.88 5.66 -4.23
C GLU A 96 4.78 6.85 -3.89
N GLY A 97 5.68 6.69 -2.92
CA GLY A 97 6.36 7.80 -2.27
C GLY A 97 5.52 8.42 -1.15
N PRO A 98 5.82 9.66 -0.73
CA PRO A 98 5.10 10.34 0.33
C PRO A 98 3.62 10.50 0.01
N MET A 99 2.77 10.17 0.97
CA MET A 99 1.31 10.28 0.85
C MET A 99 0.86 11.67 1.30
N ALA A 100 1.05 12.67 0.44
CA ALA A 100 0.74 14.06 0.76
C ALA A 100 -0.10 14.71 -0.33
N PRO A 101 -1.03 15.61 0.03
CA PRO A 101 -1.86 16.33 -0.94
C PRO A 101 -1.12 17.45 -1.67
N ALA A 102 0.02 17.90 -1.14
CA ALA A 102 0.85 18.96 -1.72
C ALA A 102 2.31 18.81 -1.32
N ASP A 103 3.22 19.24 -2.20
CA ASP A 103 4.68 19.10 -1.98
C ASP A 103 5.16 19.90 -0.77
N CYS A 104 4.54 21.03 -0.45
CA CYS A 104 4.91 21.90 0.66
C CYS A 104 4.73 21.27 2.06
N VAL A 105 4.17 20.08 2.17
CA VAL A 105 4.00 19.33 3.43
C VAL A 105 4.76 18.01 3.45
N ILE A 106 5.53 17.71 2.40
CA ILE A 106 6.40 16.51 2.33
C ILE A 106 7.66 16.73 3.13
N GLU A 107 8.33 17.87 2.93
CA GLU A 107 9.58 18.24 3.61
C GLU A 107 9.35 19.45 4.50
N SER A 108 10.05 19.49 5.64
CA SER A 108 9.96 20.59 6.61
C SER A 108 10.53 21.90 6.09
N ASP A 109 11.40 21.84 5.06
CA ASP A 109 12.10 22.96 4.45
C ASP A 109 11.63 23.18 2.99
N SER A 110 10.32 23.11 2.73
CA SER A 110 9.84 23.49 1.41
C SER A 110 10.13 24.98 1.18
N ASP A 111 10.84 25.28 0.09
CA ASP A 111 11.15 26.66 -0.38
C ASP A 111 9.89 27.44 -0.84
N CYS A 112 8.77 27.25 -0.14
CA CYS A 112 7.57 27.99 -0.41
C CYS A 112 7.71 29.38 0.21
N GLU A 113 7.93 30.39 -0.63
CA GLU A 113 8.08 31.79 -0.23
C GLU A 113 6.91 32.33 0.63
N ASN A 114 5.76 31.66 0.61
CA ASN A 114 4.55 32.03 1.34
C ASN A 114 4.25 31.11 2.55
N SER A 115 5.17 30.26 2.99
CA SER A 115 4.92 29.26 4.02
C SER A 115 4.43 29.83 5.35
N GLU A 116 4.92 31.00 5.75
CA GLU A 116 4.56 31.62 7.03
C GLU A 116 3.10 32.17 7.06
N PHE A 117 2.54 32.50 5.90
CA PHE A 117 1.19 33.09 5.79
C PHE A 117 0.18 32.18 5.06
N CYS A 118 0.58 30.97 4.68
CA CYS A 118 -0.24 30.08 3.87
C CYS A 118 -1.28 29.35 4.71
N VAL A 119 -2.51 29.84 4.75
CA VAL A 119 -3.62 29.21 5.49
C VAL A 119 -3.99 27.82 4.95
N THR A 120 -3.73 27.55 3.65
CA THR A 120 -4.01 26.25 3.03
C THR A 120 -2.97 25.20 3.40
N GLN A 121 -1.74 25.57 3.71
CA GLN A 121 -0.70 24.65 4.18
C GLN A 121 -1.11 23.93 5.47
N VAL A 122 -1.80 24.64 6.38
CA VAL A 122 -2.33 24.07 7.62
C VAL A 122 -3.34 22.95 7.31
N VAL A 123 -4.18 23.15 6.31
CA VAL A 123 -5.16 22.15 5.86
C VAL A 123 -4.46 20.94 5.24
N TRP A 124 -3.49 21.19 4.35
CA TRP A 124 -2.73 20.10 3.72
C TRP A 124 -1.95 19.25 4.73
N ARG A 125 -1.38 19.89 5.75
CA ARG A 125 -0.69 19.18 6.84
C ARG A 125 -1.66 18.29 7.62
N LYS A 126 -2.83 18.79 8.00
CA LYS A 126 -3.85 18.00 8.69
C LYS A 126 -4.32 16.79 7.87
N ILE A 127 -4.50 16.96 6.57
CA ILE A 127 -4.87 15.87 5.67
C ILE A 127 -3.75 14.82 5.61
N LYS A 128 -2.50 15.27 5.42
CA LYS A 128 -1.34 14.37 5.41
C LYS A 128 -1.24 13.58 6.71
N ASP A 129 -1.31 14.26 7.86
CA ASP A 129 -1.20 13.63 9.18
C ASP A 129 -2.34 12.63 9.42
N SER A 130 -3.54 12.92 8.96
CA SER A 130 -4.68 12.01 9.03
C SER A 130 -4.48 10.77 8.16
N ILE A 131 -3.98 10.95 6.93
CA ILE A 131 -3.65 9.83 6.04
C ILE A 131 -2.57 8.95 6.68
N ASP A 132 -1.47 9.54 7.11
CA ASP A 132 -0.36 8.83 7.74
C ASP A 132 -0.83 8.07 9.00
N SER A 133 -1.62 8.70 9.85
CA SER A 133 -2.19 8.05 11.04
C SER A 133 -3.01 6.81 10.69
N VAL A 134 -3.87 6.89 9.67
CA VAL A 134 -4.70 5.75 9.25
C VAL A 134 -3.85 4.62 8.66
N ILE A 135 -2.98 4.91 7.70
CA ILE A 135 -2.21 3.87 7.01
C ILE A 135 -1.13 3.24 7.88
N ASP A 136 -0.66 3.95 8.90
CA ASP A 136 0.32 3.42 9.85
C ASP A 136 -0.32 2.66 11.02
N SER A 137 -1.61 2.85 11.27
CA SER A 137 -2.35 2.12 12.30
C SER A 137 -2.78 0.71 11.88
N VAL A 138 -2.73 0.39 10.58
CA VAL A 138 -3.15 -0.92 10.04
C VAL A 138 -1.92 -1.71 9.60
N THR A 139 -1.75 -2.91 10.14
CA THR A 139 -0.70 -3.85 9.76
C THR A 139 -1.21 -4.88 8.74
N LEU A 140 -0.31 -5.61 8.09
CA LEU A 140 -0.70 -6.75 7.26
C LEU A 140 -1.37 -7.85 8.09
N GLU A 141 -0.95 -8.05 9.35
CA GLU A 141 -1.59 -8.97 10.27
C GLU A 141 -3.05 -8.59 10.55
N ASP A 142 -3.33 -7.28 10.76
CA ASP A 142 -4.72 -6.81 10.94
C ASP A 142 -5.58 -7.13 9.71
N MET A 143 -5.02 -6.97 8.51
CA MET A 143 -5.72 -7.31 7.26
C MET A 143 -6.00 -8.82 7.16
N VAL A 144 -5.07 -9.67 7.60
CA VAL A 144 -5.26 -11.14 7.65
C VAL A 144 -6.34 -11.50 8.66
N ASN A 145 -6.33 -10.87 9.84
CA ASN A 145 -7.34 -11.09 10.87
C ASN A 145 -8.74 -10.69 10.38
N ASP A 146 -8.87 -9.53 9.74
CA ASP A 146 -10.13 -9.08 9.14
C ASP A 146 -10.62 -10.02 8.04
N HIS A 147 -9.72 -10.56 7.23
CA HIS A 147 -10.04 -11.54 6.20
C HIS A 147 -10.59 -12.83 6.81
N ASN A 148 -9.95 -13.35 7.85
CA ASN A 148 -10.37 -14.57 8.53
C ASN A 148 -11.76 -14.41 9.20
N ILE A 149 -12.01 -13.26 9.81
CA ILE A 149 -13.32 -12.94 10.40
C ILE A 149 -14.41 -12.92 9.32
N LYS A 150 -14.16 -12.28 8.17
CA LYS A 150 -15.11 -12.21 7.06
C LYS A 150 -15.34 -13.57 6.40
N GLY A 151 -14.27 -14.37 6.23
CA GLY A 151 -14.36 -15.75 5.72
C GLY A 151 -15.18 -16.65 6.63
N GLY A 152 -14.96 -16.59 7.94
CA GLY A 152 -15.76 -17.34 8.92
C GLY A 152 -17.24 -16.93 8.97
N GLN A 153 -17.59 -15.69 8.63
CA GLN A 153 -19.00 -15.26 8.53
C GLN A 153 -19.71 -15.80 7.27
N ILE A 154 -18.97 -16.09 6.21
CA ILE A 154 -19.55 -16.67 4.99
C ILE A 154 -19.91 -18.13 5.23
N ASP A 155 -19.05 -18.88 5.91
CA ASP A 155 -19.30 -20.31 6.24
C ASP A 155 -20.52 -20.53 7.13
N ILE A 156 -20.89 -19.55 7.96
CA ILE A 156 -22.08 -19.61 8.82
C ILE A 156 -23.38 -19.30 8.05
N LYS A 157 -23.30 -18.57 6.92
CA LYS A 157 -24.48 -18.22 6.12
C LYS A 157 -24.86 -19.25 5.07
N GLU A 158 -23.97 -20.17 4.74
CA GLU A 158 -24.23 -21.28 3.81
C GLU A 158 -24.67 -22.58 4.52
N MET A 159 -24.71 -22.58 5.82
CA MET A 159 -25.31 -23.62 6.63
C MET A 159 -26.73 -23.23 7.08
#